data_d92565a54f116ff8a2459d220e75b1f3
#
_entry.id   d92565a54f116ff8a2459d220e75b1f3
#
_cell.length_a   1.000
_cell.length_b   1.000
_cell.length_c   1.000
_cell.angle_alpha   90.00
_cell.angle_beta   90.00
_cell.angle_gamma   90.00
#
_symmetry.space_group_name_H-M   'P 1'
#
loop_
_entity.id
_entity.type
_entity.pdbx_description
1 polymer ?
#
loop_
_entity_poly.entity_id
_entity_poly.type
_entity_poly.pdbx_seq_one_letter_code
_entity_poly.pdbx_strand_id
1 'polypeptide(L)'
;MPRFCMITTFYPPYSFGGDAIFVRSLSRALAARGHRVDVIHCVDSHRALTPGGIDAESSAAPEPEGVTVHGLRSPFGILSPLATQQTGHPMFKSAEIKRIIASKSFDVIHFHNISLIGGPGLLRAGNAVKLYTIHEHWLLCPMHTLFRNDRELCTRKTCFSCALHYKRPPQLWRYGDLLSQSVAEVNAFLAPTEFTRQIHLESGLQMRIRVLGSFHEQLDQLREPAPLRPYFLYAGRLEKLKGVEDLIQVFRTYPGADLRIAGEGADGQRLRALARGADHIRFLGHIEQGRLASLYSNAVAVLVPSVAYEVFPLVILESFAAATPVIARNRGSLAEIVNTSQGGLLFDDRNELRDHLQRMQADPDLRDNLGRSGHAAWRERWTLKIHLDRYLALVDELIAEKRR
;
A
#
# COMPACT_ATOMS: atom_id res chain seq x y z
N MET A 1 -7.23 -0.24 29.03
CA MET A 1 -7.17 -0.46 27.56
C MET A 1 -6.25 0.59 26.97
N PRO A 2 -5.26 0.22 26.15
CA PRO A 2 -4.35 1.17 25.51
C PRO A 2 -5.07 2.22 24.66
N ARG A 3 -4.53 3.44 24.69
CA ARG A 3 -4.95 4.58 23.88
C ARG A 3 -3.97 4.79 22.73
N PHE A 4 -4.46 4.87 21.51
CA PHE A 4 -3.66 4.94 20.30
C PHE A 4 -3.70 6.33 19.68
N CYS A 5 -2.56 6.79 19.16
CA CYS A 5 -2.45 7.93 18.25
C CYS A 5 -1.89 7.42 16.92
N MET A 6 -2.73 7.37 15.89
CA MET A 6 -2.32 7.03 14.53
C MET A 6 -1.90 8.29 13.79
N ILE A 7 -0.71 8.31 13.20
CA ILE A 7 -0.22 9.48 12.45
C ILE A 7 0.07 9.07 11.01
N THR A 8 -0.63 9.70 10.07
CA THR A 8 -0.50 9.41 8.63
C THR A 8 -0.63 10.68 7.80
N THR A 9 -0.05 10.71 6.61
CA THR A 9 -0.24 11.84 5.68
C THR A 9 -1.67 11.87 5.15
N PHE A 10 -2.24 10.72 4.80
CA PHE A 10 -3.55 10.60 4.16
C PHE A 10 -4.51 9.79 5.03
N TYR A 11 -5.77 10.24 5.06
CA TYR A 11 -6.88 9.54 5.70
C TYR A 11 -8.19 9.90 4.99
N PRO A 12 -9.12 8.94 4.78
CA PRO A 12 -10.37 9.25 4.09
C PRO A 12 -11.17 10.38 4.76
N PRO A 13 -11.77 11.30 3.97
CA PRO A 13 -11.89 11.31 2.52
C PRO A 13 -10.66 11.88 1.77
N TYR A 14 -9.67 12.41 2.48
CA TYR A 14 -8.45 13.00 1.93
C TYR A 14 -7.36 11.94 1.72
N SER A 15 -7.58 11.04 0.75
CA SER A 15 -6.68 9.89 0.60
C SER A 15 -6.49 9.42 -0.83
N PHE A 16 -5.36 8.73 -1.05
CA PHE A 16 -4.99 8.03 -2.27
C PHE A 16 -4.49 6.63 -1.91
N GLY A 17 -5.19 5.59 -2.31
CA GLY A 17 -4.69 4.22 -2.23
C GLY A 17 -4.88 3.53 -0.87
N GLY A 18 -4.21 2.38 -0.74
CA GLY A 18 -4.50 1.38 0.27
C GLY A 18 -4.00 1.69 1.69
N ASP A 19 -2.94 2.50 1.84
CA ASP A 19 -2.37 2.85 3.15
C ASP A 19 -3.37 3.60 4.05
N ALA A 20 -4.08 4.56 3.48
CA ALA A 20 -5.10 5.32 4.20
C ALA A 20 -6.32 4.45 4.60
N ILE A 21 -6.73 3.53 3.72
CA ILE A 21 -7.79 2.56 4.01
C ILE A 21 -7.36 1.60 5.11
N PHE A 22 -6.10 1.13 5.06
CA PHE A 22 -5.51 0.30 6.12
C PHE A 22 -5.58 1.00 7.48
N VAL A 23 -5.15 2.26 7.58
CA VAL A 23 -5.18 3.02 8.83
C VAL A 23 -6.61 3.18 9.34
N ARG A 24 -7.58 3.45 8.45
CA ARG A 24 -8.99 3.56 8.80
C ARG A 24 -9.55 2.24 9.32
N SER A 25 -9.34 1.13 8.62
CA SER A 25 -9.81 -0.20 9.03
C SER A 25 -9.19 -0.63 10.36
N LEU A 26 -7.87 -0.43 10.55
CA LEU A 26 -7.20 -0.70 11.82
C LEU A 26 -7.76 0.14 12.96
N SER A 27 -7.96 1.46 12.74
CA SER A 27 -8.51 2.38 13.76
C SER A 27 -9.92 1.97 14.19
N ARG A 28 -10.78 1.63 13.24
CA ARG A 28 -12.14 1.14 13.50
C ARG A 28 -12.15 -0.20 14.24
N ALA A 29 -11.28 -1.13 13.86
CA ALA A 29 -11.16 -2.43 14.51
C ALA A 29 -10.66 -2.31 15.96
N LEU A 30 -9.73 -1.40 16.23
CA LEU A 30 -9.28 -1.09 17.59
C LEU A 30 -10.42 -0.48 18.43
N ALA A 31 -11.18 0.46 17.86
CA ALA A 31 -12.34 1.05 18.55
C ALA A 31 -13.41 -0.01 18.85
N ALA A 32 -13.69 -0.92 17.92
CA ALA A 32 -14.61 -2.06 18.13
C ALA A 32 -14.15 -3.00 19.26
N ARG A 33 -12.83 -3.03 19.57
CA ARG A 33 -12.27 -3.75 20.73
C ARG A 33 -12.25 -2.90 22.03
N GLY A 34 -12.87 -1.71 22.01
CA GLY A 34 -12.99 -0.81 23.17
C GLY A 34 -11.78 0.12 23.40
N HIS A 35 -10.81 0.15 22.47
CA HIS A 35 -9.71 1.10 22.52
C HIS A 35 -10.13 2.49 22.06
N ARG A 36 -9.44 3.53 22.55
CA ARG A 36 -9.59 4.89 22.02
C ARG A 36 -8.49 5.18 21.01
N VAL A 37 -8.87 5.69 19.84
CA VAL A 37 -7.97 5.95 18.74
C VAL A 37 -8.12 7.40 18.28
N ASP A 38 -7.04 8.15 18.33
CA ASP A 38 -6.93 9.46 17.70
C ASP A 38 -6.13 9.33 16.41
N VAL A 39 -6.65 9.82 15.28
CA VAL A 39 -5.98 9.82 13.98
C VAL A 39 -5.58 11.24 13.62
N ILE A 40 -4.30 11.48 13.37
CA ILE A 40 -3.77 12.77 12.91
C ILE A 40 -3.37 12.62 11.44
N HIS A 41 -3.94 13.45 10.56
CA HIS A 41 -3.62 13.44 9.13
C HIS A 41 -3.50 14.85 8.55
N CYS A 42 -2.98 14.98 7.32
CA CYS A 42 -2.70 16.26 6.68
C CYS A 42 -3.61 16.54 5.48
N VAL A 43 -4.58 17.42 5.63
CA VAL A 43 -5.49 17.85 4.55
C VAL A 43 -4.73 18.61 3.45
N ASP A 44 -3.75 19.46 3.82
CA ASP A 44 -2.97 20.24 2.85
C ASP A 44 -2.20 19.35 1.88
N SER A 45 -1.73 18.17 2.33
CA SER A 45 -1.00 17.24 1.47
C SER A 45 -1.88 16.65 0.36
N HIS A 46 -3.15 16.35 0.67
CA HIS A 46 -4.09 15.89 -0.32
C HIS A 46 -4.39 16.99 -1.35
N ARG A 47 -4.70 18.21 -0.87
CA ARG A 47 -4.96 19.36 -1.74
C ARG A 47 -3.79 19.72 -2.65
N ALA A 48 -2.56 19.57 -2.15
CA ALA A 48 -1.34 19.80 -2.95
C ALA A 48 -1.17 18.82 -4.12
N LEU A 49 -1.70 17.60 -3.97
CA LEU A 49 -1.59 16.53 -4.98
C LEU A 49 -2.83 16.41 -5.87
N THR A 50 -3.93 17.11 -5.53
CA THR A 50 -5.18 17.17 -6.32
C THR A 50 -5.58 18.61 -6.61
N PRO A 51 -4.82 19.35 -7.43
CA PRO A 51 -5.20 20.71 -7.81
C PRO A 51 -6.57 20.70 -8.52
N GLY A 52 -7.54 21.49 -8.03
CA GLY A 52 -8.91 21.54 -8.58
C GLY A 52 -9.81 20.38 -8.16
N GLY A 53 -9.39 19.54 -7.22
CA GLY A 53 -10.22 18.45 -6.69
C GLY A 53 -11.44 18.95 -5.92
N ILE A 54 -12.55 18.20 -6.05
CA ILE A 54 -13.81 18.43 -5.33
C ILE A 54 -13.54 18.42 -3.83
N ASP A 55 -14.22 19.28 -3.07
CA ASP A 55 -14.17 19.23 -1.60
C ASP A 55 -14.67 17.86 -1.11
N ALA A 56 -13.72 17.06 -0.70
CA ALA A 56 -13.97 15.69 -0.26
C ALA A 56 -14.75 15.61 1.08
N GLU A 57 -15.00 16.75 1.73
CA GLU A 57 -15.71 16.80 3.02
C GLU A 57 -17.13 16.25 2.96
N SER A 58 -17.83 16.40 1.82
CA SER A 58 -19.22 15.97 1.67
C SER A 58 -19.40 14.44 1.54
N SER A 59 -18.33 13.68 1.32
CA SER A 59 -18.38 12.23 1.10
C SER A 59 -17.88 11.39 2.26
N ALA A 60 -17.53 12.00 3.38
CA ALA A 60 -16.96 11.28 4.54
C ALA A 60 -18.05 10.50 5.29
N ALA A 61 -18.04 9.19 5.19
CA ALA A 61 -18.79 8.36 6.14
C ALA A 61 -18.25 8.60 7.57
N PRO A 62 -19.13 8.81 8.57
CA PRO A 62 -18.73 9.09 9.95
C PRO A 62 -17.88 7.95 10.51
N GLU A 63 -16.95 8.31 11.40
CA GLU A 63 -16.19 7.33 12.15
C GLU A 63 -17.02 6.82 13.35
N PRO A 64 -16.81 5.55 13.77
CA PRO A 64 -17.51 4.99 14.91
C PRO A 64 -17.08 5.68 16.22
N GLU A 65 -17.88 5.50 17.27
CA GLU A 65 -17.50 5.87 18.62
C GLU A 65 -16.14 5.27 18.98
N GLY A 66 -15.28 6.05 19.65
CA GLY A 66 -13.92 5.64 19.99
C GLY A 66 -12.84 6.06 19.00
N VAL A 67 -13.20 6.50 17.78
CA VAL A 67 -12.26 7.08 16.80
C VAL A 67 -12.46 8.59 16.70
N THR A 68 -11.38 9.36 16.93
CA THR A 68 -11.36 10.83 16.77
C THR A 68 -10.37 11.19 15.66
N VAL A 69 -10.82 11.95 14.65
CA VAL A 69 -9.97 12.33 13.51
C VAL A 69 -9.59 13.81 13.61
N HIS A 70 -8.29 14.09 13.47
CA HIS A 70 -7.71 15.43 13.49
C HIS A 70 -7.12 15.75 12.10
N GLY A 71 -7.87 16.43 11.27
CA GLY A 71 -7.44 16.89 9.93
C GLY A 71 -6.65 18.19 10.02
N LEU A 72 -5.32 18.13 9.94
CA LEU A 72 -4.46 19.29 10.04
C LEU A 72 -4.52 20.14 8.78
N ARG A 73 -4.72 21.44 8.98
CA ARG A 73 -4.66 22.48 7.95
C ARG A 73 -3.69 23.58 8.39
N SER A 74 -2.95 24.12 7.43
CA SER A 74 -2.04 25.24 7.67
C SER A 74 -2.51 26.47 6.88
N PRO A 75 -2.38 27.68 7.42
CA PRO A 75 -2.64 28.91 6.66
C PRO A 75 -1.72 29.04 5.43
N PHE A 76 -0.62 28.29 5.39
CA PHE A 76 0.32 28.29 4.25
C PHE A 76 -0.06 27.28 3.16
N GLY A 77 -1.17 26.54 3.29
CA GLY A 77 -1.69 25.61 2.28
C GLY A 77 -0.62 24.63 1.75
N ILE A 78 -0.43 24.62 0.42
CA ILE A 78 0.52 23.71 -0.26
C ILE A 78 2.00 23.93 0.12
N LEU A 79 2.38 25.08 0.65
CA LEU A 79 3.74 25.32 1.13
C LEU A 79 4.06 24.49 2.38
N SER A 80 3.05 24.11 3.15
CA SER A 80 3.22 23.32 4.37
C SER A 80 3.79 21.91 4.10
N PRO A 81 3.21 21.08 3.22
CA PRO A 81 3.80 19.78 2.88
C PRO A 81 5.14 19.91 2.14
N LEU A 82 5.33 20.95 1.32
CA LEU A 82 6.61 21.22 0.67
C LEU A 82 7.71 21.52 1.70
N ALA A 83 7.46 22.39 2.68
CA ALA A 83 8.40 22.68 3.76
C ALA A 83 8.75 21.42 4.55
N THR A 84 7.76 20.57 4.86
CA THR A 84 7.98 19.26 5.51
C THR A 84 8.88 18.36 4.66
N GLN A 85 8.61 18.26 3.37
CA GLN A 85 9.36 17.42 2.43
C GLN A 85 10.84 17.89 2.33
N GLN A 86 11.08 19.20 2.36
CA GLN A 86 12.42 19.77 2.25
C GLN A 86 13.22 19.74 3.55
N THR A 87 12.56 19.92 4.70
CA THR A 87 13.25 20.02 6.00
C THR A 87 13.30 18.71 6.76
N GLY A 88 12.42 17.74 6.45
CA GLY A 88 12.24 16.52 7.21
C GLY A 88 11.56 16.72 8.58
N HIS A 89 10.91 17.87 8.79
CA HIS A 89 10.24 18.24 10.05
C HIS A 89 8.78 18.67 9.81
N PRO A 90 7.87 18.56 10.82
CA PRO A 90 6.45 18.93 10.68
C PRO A 90 6.21 20.43 10.46
N MET A 91 7.23 21.27 10.63
CA MET A 91 7.23 22.72 10.37
C MET A 91 5.94 23.41 10.89
N PHE A 92 5.11 23.94 10.00
CA PHE A 92 3.89 24.70 10.33
C PHE A 92 2.81 23.89 11.07
N LYS A 93 2.90 22.55 11.05
CA LYS A 93 2.00 21.63 11.78
C LYS A 93 2.55 21.21 13.14
N SER A 94 3.80 21.58 13.47
CA SER A 94 4.50 21.10 14.65
C SER A 94 3.78 21.42 15.96
N ALA A 95 3.30 22.67 16.12
CA ALA A 95 2.62 23.11 17.32
C ALA A 95 1.30 22.34 17.56
N GLU A 96 0.51 22.14 16.50
CA GLU A 96 -0.77 21.44 16.58
C GLU A 96 -0.58 19.95 16.87
N ILE A 97 0.37 19.29 16.19
CA ILE A 97 0.71 17.89 16.46
C ILE A 97 1.16 17.72 17.92
N LYS A 98 2.06 18.58 18.40
CA LYS A 98 2.52 18.54 19.78
C LYS A 98 1.36 18.77 20.78
N ARG A 99 0.46 19.72 20.50
CA ARG A 99 -0.72 20.00 21.31
C ARG A 99 -1.63 18.78 21.42
N ILE A 100 -1.92 18.09 20.30
CA ILE A 100 -2.76 16.89 20.30
C ILE A 100 -2.07 15.76 21.07
N ILE A 101 -0.79 15.51 20.82
CA ILE A 101 -0.04 14.45 21.54
C ILE A 101 0.04 14.74 23.04
N ALA A 102 0.23 16.01 23.45
CA ALA A 102 0.33 16.40 24.85
C ALA A 102 -1.03 16.46 25.58
N SER A 103 -2.13 16.69 24.85
CA SER A 103 -3.47 16.83 25.44
C SER A 103 -4.05 15.54 25.99
N LYS A 104 -3.44 14.38 25.64
CA LYS A 104 -3.93 13.05 25.99
C LYS A 104 -2.77 12.14 26.33
N SER A 105 -2.97 11.23 27.28
CA SER A 105 -1.98 10.20 27.62
C SER A 105 -2.13 9.02 26.64
N PHE A 106 -1.35 9.04 25.57
CA PHE A 106 -1.29 7.92 24.64
C PHE A 106 -0.34 6.83 25.16
N ASP A 107 -0.75 5.57 25.03
CA ASP A 107 0.12 4.42 25.29
C ASP A 107 0.95 4.08 24.05
N VAL A 108 0.40 4.32 22.86
CA VAL A 108 1.02 4.02 21.57
C VAL A 108 0.86 5.20 20.61
N ILE A 109 1.96 5.58 19.96
CA ILE A 109 1.97 6.45 18.78
C ILE A 109 2.39 5.58 17.60
N HIS A 110 1.50 5.39 16.63
CA HIS A 110 1.74 4.55 15.47
C HIS A 110 1.83 5.41 14.22
N PHE A 111 3.02 5.44 13.65
CA PHE A 111 3.31 6.15 12.40
C PHE A 111 3.07 5.25 11.20
N HIS A 112 2.47 5.82 10.16
CA HIS A 112 2.25 5.16 8.88
C HIS A 112 2.98 5.92 7.76
N ASN A 113 2.27 6.49 6.79
CA ASN A 113 2.89 7.37 5.81
C ASN A 113 3.07 8.77 6.43
N ILE A 114 4.30 9.17 6.74
CA ILE A 114 4.58 10.46 7.38
C ILE A 114 5.35 11.43 6.47
N SER A 115 5.54 11.09 5.21
CA SER A 115 6.42 11.81 4.29
C SER A 115 6.08 13.31 4.13
N LEU A 116 4.81 13.68 4.16
CA LEU A 116 4.34 15.05 3.96
C LEU A 116 3.67 15.68 5.20
N ILE A 117 3.36 14.90 6.23
CA ILE A 117 2.81 15.44 7.48
C ILE A 117 3.89 15.88 8.45
N GLY A 118 5.06 15.21 8.46
CA GLY A 118 6.06 15.51 9.47
C GLY A 118 7.48 15.10 9.16
N GLY A 119 7.71 14.30 8.13
CA GLY A 119 9.04 13.78 7.83
C GLY A 119 9.63 12.94 8.98
N PRO A 120 10.94 12.59 8.93
CA PRO A 120 11.56 11.77 9.97
C PRO A 120 11.60 12.49 11.34
N GLY A 121 11.68 13.82 11.38
CA GLY A 121 11.65 14.56 12.64
C GLY A 121 10.41 14.34 13.49
N LEU A 122 9.29 13.90 12.88
CA LEU A 122 8.06 13.56 13.58
C LEU A 122 8.20 12.29 14.46
N LEU A 123 9.09 11.36 14.13
CA LEU A 123 9.34 10.13 14.90
C LEU A 123 9.83 10.42 16.33
N ARG A 124 10.33 11.63 16.58
CA ARG A 124 10.77 12.08 17.92
C ARG A 124 9.64 12.59 18.80
N ALA A 125 8.41 12.72 18.25
CA ALA A 125 7.28 13.28 18.99
C ALA A 125 6.73 12.29 20.02
N GLY A 126 6.43 12.82 21.23
CA GLY A 126 5.80 12.06 22.33
C GLY A 126 6.70 11.00 22.97
N ASN A 127 6.24 10.49 24.13
CA ASN A 127 6.97 9.52 24.94
C ASN A 127 6.26 8.14 25.02
N ALA A 128 5.19 7.93 24.26
CA ALA A 128 4.49 6.64 24.17
C ALA A 128 5.36 5.57 23.50
N VAL A 129 4.91 4.31 23.48
CA VAL A 129 5.48 3.30 22.60
C VAL A 129 5.31 3.75 21.15
N LYS A 130 6.39 3.78 20.39
CA LYS A 130 6.41 4.25 19.00
C LYS A 130 6.51 3.09 18.04
N LEU A 131 5.52 2.96 17.15
CA LEU A 131 5.47 1.99 16.07
C LEU A 131 5.53 2.70 14.72
N TYR A 132 6.08 2.04 13.71
CA TYR A 132 6.06 2.51 12.32
C TYR A 132 5.70 1.34 11.39
N THR A 133 4.57 1.42 10.69
CA THR A 133 4.26 0.45 9.61
C THR A 133 4.86 0.92 8.29
N ILE A 134 5.64 0.04 7.67
CA ILE A 134 6.26 0.27 6.37
C ILE A 134 5.23 -0.01 5.28
N HIS A 135 4.56 1.05 4.78
CA HIS A 135 3.63 0.96 3.65
C HIS A 135 4.30 1.19 2.30
N GLU A 136 5.47 1.80 2.32
CA GLU A 136 6.24 2.20 1.15
C GLU A 136 7.74 2.25 1.49
N HIS A 137 8.59 2.25 0.48
CA HIS A 137 10.04 2.30 0.69
C HIS A 137 10.57 3.72 0.98
N TRP A 138 9.73 4.63 1.50
CA TRP A 138 10.13 6.03 1.72
C TRP A 138 11.33 6.20 2.65
N LEU A 139 11.49 5.37 3.66
CA LEU A 139 12.69 5.42 4.53
C LEU A 139 13.98 5.26 3.73
N LEU A 140 13.97 4.48 2.66
CA LEU A 140 15.12 4.16 1.82
C LEU A 140 15.21 5.01 0.56
N CYS A 141 14.07 5.42 0.00
CA CYS A 141 13.96 6.03 -1.32
C CYS A 141 13.08 7.28 -1.30
N PRO A 142 13.59 8.47 -1.71
CA PRO A 142 12.80 9.69 -1.77
C PRO A 142 11.63 9.61 -2.74
N MET A 143 11.66 8.65 -3.68
CA MET A 143 10.58 8.37 -4.65
C MET A 143 9.65 7.24 -4.20
N HIS A 144 9.88 6.64 -3.02
CA HIS A 144 9.05 5.62 -2.36
C HIS A 144 9.05 4.23 -3.02
N THR A 145 9.64 4.06 -4.21
CA THR A 145 9.41 2.89 -5.07
C THR A 145 10.62 1.97 -5.25
N LEU A 146 11.84 2.43 -4.88
CA LEU A 146 13.10 1.75 -5.22
C LEU A 146 13.23 1.42 -6.72
N PHE A 147 12.62 2.27 -7.57
CA PHE A 147 12.64 2.13 -9.02
C PHE A 147 13.26 3.38 -9.63
N ARG A 148 14.44 3.24 -10.24
CA ARG A 148 15.28 4.35 -10.66
C ARG A 148 14.90 4.85 -12.06
N ASN A 149 14.64 6.14 -12.17
CA ASN A 149 14.41 6.84 -13.45
C ASN A 149 13.31 6.20 -14.32
N ASP A 150 12.28 5.56 -13.72
CA ASP A 150 11.23 4.81 -14.43
C ASP A 150 11.74 3.70 -15.37
N ARG A 151 12.90 3.11 -15.07
CA ARG A 151 13.55 2.14 -15.97
C ARG A 151 13.96 0.85 -15.30
N GLU A 152 14.51 0.91 -14.09
CA GLU A 152 15.17 -0.23 -13.46
C GLU A 152 15.07 -0.21 -11.94
N LEU A 153 15.27 -1.36 -11.32
CA LEU A 153 15.37 -1.47 -9.87
C LEU A 153 16.56 -0.66 -9.35
N CYS A 154 16.39 -0.04 -8.19
CA CYS A 154 17.44 0.77 -7.58
C CYS A 154 18.51 -0.09 -6.92
N THR A 155 19.58 -0.39 -7.64
CA THR A 155 20.76 -1.10 -7.13
C THR A 155 21.86 -0.18 -6.62
N ARG A 156 21.82 1.11 -6.98
CA ARG A 156 22.78 2.14 -6.57
C ARG A 156 22.06 3.41 -6.16
N LYS A 157 22.46 4.00 -5.03
CA LYS A 157 21.87 5.24 -4.51
C LYS A 157 22.31 6.44 -5.35
N THR A 158 21.51 6.86 -6.31
CA THR A 158 21.65 8.09 -7.10
C THR A 158 20.48 9.04 -6.82
N CYS A 159 20.12 9.18 -5.54
CA CYS A 159 18.86 9.80 -5.11
C CYS A 159 18.68 11.24 -5.57
N PHE A 160 19.78 12.03 -5.62
CA PHE A 160 19.72 13.42 -6.06
C PHE A 160 19.28 13.55 -7.53
N SER A 161 19.99 12.89 -8.44
CA SER A 161 19.67 12.92 -9.88
C SER A 161 18.34 12.23 -10.18
N CYS A 162 18.02 11.16 -9.45
CA CYS A 162 16.74 10.47 -9.57
C CYS A 162 15.57 11.38 -9.18
N ALA A 163 15.67 12.15 -8.08
CA ALA A 163 14.63 13.10 -7.69
C ALA A 163 14.42 14.18 -8.78
N LEU A 164 15.49 14.71 -9.35
CA LEU A 164 15.41 15.68 -10.47
C LEU A 164 14.77 15.08 -11.71
N HIS A 165 15.06 13.81 -12.05
CA HIS A 165 14.40 13.10 -13.14
C HIS A 165 12.88 13.07 -12.96
N TYR A 166 12.41 12.83 -11.74
CA TYR A 166 10.98 12.85 -11.39
C TYR A 166 10.43 14.27 -11.17
N LYS A 167 11.19 15.31 -11.49
CA LYS A 167 10.81 16.72 -11.29
C LYS A 167 10.42 17.03 -9.83
N ARG A 168 11.07 16.36 -8.89
CA ARG A 168 10.88 16.59 -7.45
C ARG A 168 12.15 17.21 -6.84
N PRO A 169 12.01 18.19 -5.94
CA PRO A 169 13.16 18.76 -5.28
C PRO A 169 13.85 17.71 -4.40
N PRO A 170 15.21 17.60 -4.47
CA PRO A 170 15.96 16.66 -3.65
C PRO A 170 15.78 16.93 -2.15
N GLN A 171 15.74 15.87 -1.34
CA GLN A 171 15.59 15.92 0.11
C GLN A 171 16.98 15.96 0.76
N LEU A 172 17.54 17.17 0.97
CA LEU A 172 18.91 17.34 1.45
C LEU A 172 19.13 16.74 2.86
N TRP A 173 18.12 16.72 3.71
CA TRP A 173 18.18 16.11 5.04
C TRP A 173 18.52 14.61 5.02
N ARG A 174 18.36 13.93 3.88
CA ARG A 174 18.73 12.52 3.74
C ARG A 174 20.24 12.26 3.72
N TYR A 175 21.04 13.30 3.50
CA TYR A 175 22.50 13.23 3.47
C TYR A 175 23.14 13.56 4.83
N GLY A 176 22.32 13.94 5.82
CA GLY A 176 22.73 14.14 7.21
C GLY A 176 22.16 13.05 8.13
N ASP A 177 22.28 13.26 9.45
CA ASP A 177 21.95 12.28 10.48
C ASP A 177 20.48 12.31 10.92
N LEU A 178 19.66 13.19 10.36
CA LEU A 178 18.26 13.36 10.80
C LEU A 178 17.46 12.05 10.73
N LEU A 179 17.61 11.29 9.62
CA LEU A 179 16.89 10.04 9.45
C LEU A 179 17.37 8.97 10.43
N SER A 180 18.69 8.73 10.53
CA SER A 180 19.26 7.71 11.41
C SER A 180 18.95 7.97 12.88
N GLN A 181 19.08 9.22 13.34
CA GLN A 181 18.71 9.62 14.69
C GLN A 181 17.21 9.52 14.97
N SER A 182 16.37 9.76 13.97
CA SER A 182 14.91 9.71 14.15
C SER A 182 14.37 8.28 14.16
N VAL A 183 14.91 7.37 13.33
CA VAL A 183 14.49 5.96 13.34
C VAL A 183 14.91 5.25 14.63
N ALA A 184 15.98 5.67 15.29
CA ALA A 184 16.40 5.15 16.59
C ALA A 184 15.38 5.38 17.73
N GLU A 185 14.48 6.36 17.56
CA GLU A 185 13.41 6.68 18.52
C GLU A 185 12.20 5.73 18.43
N VAL A 186 12.13 4.89 17.40
CA VAL A 186 10.99 3.99 17.14
C VAL A 186 11.24 2.64 17.82
N ASN A 187 10.30 2.21 18.66
CA ASN A 187 10.42 0.95 19.41
C ASN A 187 10.34 -0.28 18.51
N ALA A 188 9.49 -0.25 17.46
CA ALA A 188 9.46 -1.29 16.44
C ALA A 188 8.92 -0.77 15.09
N PHE A 189 9.55 -1.24 14.01
CA PHE A 189 9.06 -1.11 12.64
C PHE A 189 8.30 -2.37 12.26
N LEU A 190 7.17 -2.22 11.58
CA LEU A 190 6.32 -3.33 11.12
C LEU A 190 6.48 -3.46 9.60
N ALA A 191 7.16 -4.51 9.17
CA ALA A 191 7.28 -4.85 7.75
C ALA A 191 6.21 -5.88 7.39
N PRO A 192 5.48 -5.72 6.29
CA PRO A 192 4.40 -6.64 5.94
C PRO A 192 4.90 -7.98 5.35
N THR A 193 6.16 -8.04 4.92
CA THR A 193 6.80 -9.23 4.37
C THR A 193 8.25 -9.35 4.88
N GLU A 194 8.80 -10.55 4.82
CA GLU A 194 10.22 -10.78 5.15
C GLU A 194 11.13 -10.07 4.14
N PHE A 195 10.77 -10.07 2.85
CA PHE A 195 11.47 -9.28 1.83
C PHE A 195 11.56 -7.80 2.21
N THR A 196 10.44 -7.19 2.62
CA THR A 196 10.43 -5.78 3.04
C THR A 196 11.31 -5.58 4.28
N ARG A 197 11.27 -6.50 5.24
CA ARG A 197 12.15 -6.47 6.41
C ARG A 197 13.62 -6.51 5.98
N GLN A 198 14.01 -7.46 5.15
CA GLN A 198 15.39 -7.69 4.75
C GLN A 198 15.98 -6.47 4.01
N ILE A 199 15.25 -5.91 3.02
CA ILE A 199 15.75 -4.76 2.25
C ILE A 199 15.92 -3.50 3.12
N HIS A 200 15.14 -3.36 4.20
CA HIS A 200 15.29 -2.28 5.16
C HIS A 200 16.47 -2.52 6.12
N LEU A 201 16.72 -3.75 6.56
CA LEU A 201 17.89 -4.09 7.37
C LEU A 201 19.20 -3.85 6.60
N GLU A 202 19.23 -4.21 5.31
CA GLU A 202 20.38 -4.00 4.43
C GLU A 202 20.69 -2.52 4.14
N SER A 203 19.78 -1.62 4.48
CA SER A 203 19.96 -0.18 4.27
C SER A 203 21.04 0.47 5.14
N GLY A 204 21.44 -0.20 6.22
CA GLY A 204 22.36 0.31 7.25
C GLY A 204 21.67 1.16 8.33
N LEU A 205 20.36 1.40 8.26
CA LEU A 205 19.61 2.06 9.33
C LEU A 205 19.40 1.08 10.51
N GLN A 206 19.66 1.56 11.72
CA GLN A 206 19.46 0.76 12.94
C GLN A 206 17.96 0.71 13.27
N MET A 207 17.28 -0.33 12.82
CA MET A 207 15.83 -0.50 12.98
C MET A 207 15.53 -1.87 13.61
N ARG A 208 14.69 -1.89 14.66
CA ARG A 208 14.10 -3.13 15.18
C ARG A 208 12.87 -3.45 14.34
N ILE A 209 12.98 -4.38 13.38
CA ILE A 209 11.88 -4.68 12.45
C ILE A 209 11.22 -6.02 12.82
N ARG A 210 9.89 -6.00 12.99
CA ARG A 210 9.02 -7.17 13.16
C ARG A 210 8.22 -7.39 11.88
N VAL A 211 8.01 -8.63 11.51
CA VAL A 211 7.13 -8.96 10.37
C VAL A 211 5.70 -9.07 10.87
N LEU A 212 4.83 -8.24 10.29
CA LEU A 212 3.39 -8.27 10.51
C LEU A 212 2.68 -8.04 9.17
N GLY A 213 2.17 -9.11 8.57
CA GLY A 213 1.48 -9.06 7.27
C GLY A 213 0.32 -8.07 7.30
N SER A 214 0.10 -7.36 6.20
CA SER A 214 -1.10 -6.55 6.03
C SER A 214 -2.35 -7.43 5.97
N PHE A 215 -3.51 -6.82 5.86
CA PHE A 215 -4.78 -7.54 5.83
C PHE A 215 -5.69 -6.99 4.73
N HIS A 216 -6.65 -7.80 4.35
CA HIS A 216 -7.78 -7.43 3.53
C HIS A 216 -9.07 -8.01 4.14
N GLU A 217 -10.13 -7.20 4.19
CA GLU A 217 -11.46 -7.66 4.59
C GLU A 217 -12.17 -8.25 3.39
N GLN A 218 -12.97 -9.29 3.61
CA GLN A 218 -13.79 -9.84 2.54
C GLN A 218 -14.81 -8.79 2.09
N LEU A 219 -14.88 -8.57 0.78
CA LEU A 219 -15.84 -7.65 0.19
C LEU A 219 -17.15 -8.36 -0.13
N ASP A 220 -18.26 -7.65 0.07
CA ASP A 220 -19.54 -8.10 -0.43
C ASP A 220 -19.50 -8.13 -1.97
N GLN A 221 -19.82 -9.29 -2.53
CA GLN A 221 -19.83 -9.48 -3.97
C GLN A 221 -21.20 -9.10 -4.52
N LEU A 222 -21.23 -8.22 -5.51
CA LEU A 222 -22.41 -8.04 -6.35
C LEU A 222 -22.54 -9.28 -7.25
N ARG A 223 -23.72 -9.89 -7.30
CA ARG A 223 -23.98 -11.00 -8.23
C ARG A 223 -23.99 -10.46 -9.65
N GLU A 224 -22.92 -10.71 -10.38
CA GLU A 224 -22.88 -10.47 -11.83
C GLU A 224 -23.00 -11.82 -12.57
N PRO A 225 -23.65 -11.84 -13.76
CA PRO A 225 -23.73 -13.04 -14.57
C PRO A 225 -22.32 -13.51 -14.99
N ALA A 226 -22.17 -14.82 -15.15
CA ALA A 226 -20.92 -15.38 -15.65
C ALA A 226 -20.53 -14.74 -17.00
N PRO A 227 -19.27 -14.41 -17.22
CA PRO A 227 -18.84 -13.77 -18.45
C PRO A 227 -18.98 -14.75 -19.62
N LEU A 228 -19.47 -14.25 -20.77
CA LEU A 228 -19.59 -15.04 -22.02
C LEU A 228 -18.24 -15.54 -22.54
N ARG A 229 -17.16 -14.89 -22.13
CA ARG A 229 -15.81 -15.21 -22.56
C ARG A 229 -14.89 -15.18 -21.32
N PRO A 230 -13.97 -16.16 -21.17
CA PRO A 230 -13.00 -16.13 -20.07
C PRO A 230 -12.13 -14.88 -20.13
N TYR A 231 -11.73 -14.38 -18.97
CA TYR A 231 -10.85 -13.21 -18.88
C TYR A 231 -9.85 -13.33 -17.75
N PHE A 232 -8.73 -12.65 -17.94
CA PHE A 232 -7.75 -12.35 -16.90
C PHE A 232 -7.93 -10.90 -16.45
N LEU A 233 -7.76 -10.66 -15.17
CA LEU A 233 -7.98 -9.34 -14.55
C LEU A 233 -6.66 -8.71 -14.11
N TYR A 234 -6.44 -7.47 -14.50
CA TYR A 234 -5.52 -6.56 -13.83
C TYR A 234 -6.34 -5.54 -13.04
N ALA A 235 -5.98 -5.30 -11.76
CA ALA A 235 -6.58 -4.24 -10.96
C ALA A 235 -5.46 -3.40 -10.30
N GLY A 236 -5.46 -2.09 -10.55
CA GLY A 236 -4.46 -1.19 -9.97
C GLY A 236 -4.20 0.06 -10.79
N ARG A 237 -3.32 0.94 -10.28
CA ARG A 237 -2.96 2.19 -10.95
C ARG A 237 -2.20 1.90 -12.26
N LEU A 238 -2.49 2.70 -13.29
CA LEU A 238 -1.81 2.62 -14.58
C LEU A 238 -0.56 3.48 -14.55
N GLU A 239 0.53 2.91 -14.05
CA GLU A 239 1.85 3.50 -13.94
C GLU A 239 2.90 2.56 -14.54
N LYS A 240 4.01 3.07 -15.04
CA LYS A 240 5.08 2.26 -15.65
C LYS A 240 5.57 1.14 -14.73
N LEU A 241 5.76 1.46 -13.44
CA LEU A 241 6.24 0.52 -12.44
C LEU A 241 5.30 -0.68 -12.19
N LYS A 242 4.02 -0.57 -12.59
CA LYS A 242 3.04 -1.64 -12.48
C LYS A 242 3.10 -2.67 -13.62
N GLY A 243 3.88 -2.42 -14.67
CA GLY A 243 4.21 -3.41 -15.69
C GLY A 243 3.07 -3.85 -16.61
N VAL A 244 1.96 -3.09 -16.70
CA VAL A 244 0.79 -3.41 -17.54
C VAL A 244 1.14 -3.53 -19.02
N GLU A 245 2.21 -2.88 -19.46
CA GLU A 245 2.72 -2.98 -20.82
C GLU A 245 3.04 -4.43 -21.21
N ASP A 246 3.66 -5.21 -20.32
CA ASP A 246 3.98 -6.61 -20.60
C ASP A 246 2.71 -7.45 -20.83
N LEU A 247 1.65 -7.18 -20.05
CA LEU A 247 0.35 -7.83 -20.26
C LEU A 247 -0.19 -7.52 -21.66
N ILE A 248 -0.24 -6.24 -22.03
CA ILE A 248 -0.77 -5.81 -23.33
C ILE A 248 0.02 -6.47 -24.48
N GLN A 249 1.34 -6.49 -24.38
CA GLN A 249 2.19 -7.10 -25.43
C GLN A 249 1.94 -8.60 -25.57
N VAL A 250 1.75 -9.34 -24.47
CA VAL A 250 1.40 -10.76 -24.52
C VAL A 250 -0.01 -10.96 -25.09
N PHE A 251 -1.00 -10.20 -24.60
CA PHE A 251 -2.38 -10.36 -25.02
C PHE A 251 -2.63 -9.95 -26.47
N ARG A 252 -1.87 -9.05 -27.08
CA ARG A 252 -1.97 -8.76 -28.53
C ARG A 252 -1.86 -9.98 -29.42
N THR A 253 -1.16 -11.00 -28.95
CA THR A 253 -0.96 -12.28 -29.67
C THR A 253 -1.61 -13.47 -28.94
N TYR A 254 -2.48 -13.22 -27.98
CA TYR A 254 -3.20 -14.21 -27.18
C TYR A 254 -4.71 -13.95 -27.22
N PRO A 255 -5.41 -14.36 -28.31
CA PRO A 255 -6.83 -14.07 -28.49
C PRO A 255 -7.76 -15.02 -27.73
N GLY A 256 -7.24 -16.01 -26.99
CA GLY A 256 -8.02 -17.06 -26.31
C GLY A 256 -8.90 -16.57 -25.16
N ALA A 257 -8.54 -15.45 -24.55
CA ALA A 257 -9.28 -14.83 -23.44
C ALA A 257 -9.22 -13.30 -23.54
N ASP A 258 -10.10 -12.62 -22.77
CA ASP A 258 -10.05 -11.17 -22.62
C ASP A 258 -8.99 -10.78 -21.57
N LEU A 259 -8.33 -9.63 -21.75
CA LEU A 259 -7.64 -8.91 -20.71
C LEU A 259 -8.52 -7.74 -20.22
N ARG A 260 -8.95 -7.79 -18.97
CA ARG A 260 -9.69 -6.70 -18.34
C ARG A 260 -8.75 -5.89 -17.45
N ILE A 261 -8.67 -4.59 -17.69
CA ILE A 261 -7.77 -3.67 -16.98
C ILE A 261 -8.65 -2.69 -16.19
N ALA A 262 -8.75 -2.91 -14.88
CA ALA A 262 -9.45 -2.06 -13.92
C ALA A 262 -8.46 -1.09 -13.27
N GLY A 263 -8.72 0.21 -13.43
CA GLY A 263 -7.93 1.29 -12.86
C GLY A 263 -7.58 2.39 -13.84
N GLU A 264 -6.98 3.44 -13.28
CA GLU A 264 -6.55 4.64 -14.01
C GLU A 264 -5.14 5.05 -13.56
N GLY A 265 -4.52 5.98 -14.29
CA GLY A 265 -3.20 6.50 -13.94
C GLY A 265 -2.51 7.20 -15.09
N ALA A 266 -1.36 7.78 -14.80
CA ALA A 266 -0.60 8.65 -15.73
C ALA A 266 -0.19 7.95 -17.04
N ASP A 267 -0.02 6.61 -17.01
CA ASP A 267 0.37 5.81 -18.19
C ASP A 267 -0.85 5.33 -19.02
N GLY A 268 -2.07 5.60 -18.58
CA GLY A 268 -3.29 5.05 -19.17
C GLY A 268 -3.47 5.38 -20.65
N GLN A 269 -3.16 6.62 -21.09
CA GLN A 269 -3.28 7.02 -22.49
C GLN A 269 -2.30 6.23 -23.39
N ARG A 270 -1.05 6.08 -22.95
CA ARG A 270 -0.01 5.31 -23.68
C ARG A 270 -0.40 3.84 -23.79
N LEU A 271 -0.87 3.24 -22.69
CA LEU A 271 -1.29 1.84 -22.67
C LEU A 271 -2.50 1.58 -23.57
N ARG A 272 -3.50 2.47 -23.60
CA ARG A 272 -4.63 2.38 -24.53
C ARG A 272 -4.16 2.47 -26.00
N ALA A 273 -3.19 3.34 -26.30
CA ALA A 273 -2.61 3.42 -27.63
C ALA A 273 -1.88 2.13 -28.03
N LEU A 274 -1.16 1.49 -27.09
CA LEU A 274 -0.47 0.22 -27.29
C LEU A 274 -1.45 -0.94 -27.56
N ALA A 275 -2.63 -0.91 -26.96
CA ALA A 275 -3.67 -1.93 -27.12
C ALA A 275 -4.53 -1.77 -28.38
N ARG A 276 -4.34 -0.73 -29.21
CA ARG A 276 -5.13 -0.50 -30.42
C ARG A 276 -5.13 -1.71 -31.33
N GLY A 277 -6.31 -2.06 -31.87
CA GLY A 277 -6.50 -3.20 -32.76
C GLY A 277 -6.60 -4.55 -32.05
N ALA A 278 -6.66 -4.57 -30.71
CA ALA A 278 -6.87 -5.78 -29.91
C ALA A 278 -8.15 -5.61 -29.06
N ASP A 279 -9.33 -5.87 -29.63
CA ASP A 279 -10.65 -5.59 -29.01
C ASP A 279 -10.92 -6.43 -27.75
N HIS A 280 -10.17 -7.52 -27.57
CA HIS A 280 -10.21 -8.35 -26.36
C HIS A 280 -9.40 -7.78 -25.20
N ILE A 281 -8.71 -6.63 -25.35
CA ILE A 281 -8.06 -5.88 -24.28
C ILE A 281 -8.98 -4.71 -23.88
N ARG A 282 -9.61 -4.81 -22.71
CA ARG A 282 -10.65 -3.89 -22.27
C ARG A 282 -10.21 -3.07 -21.06
N PHE A 283 -10.19 -1.75 -21.20
CA PHE A 283 -9.95 -0.82 -20.10
C PHE A 283 -11.28 -0.44 -19.45
N LEU A 284 -11.45 -0.79 -18.19
CA LEU A 284 -12.69 -0.60 -17.44
C LEU A 284 -12.74 0.74 -16.71
N GLY A 285 -11.61 1.47 -16.61
CA GLY A 285 -11.50 2.68 -15.80
C GLY A 285 -11.53 2.38 -14.30
N HIS A 286 -11.90 3.37 -13.50
CA HIS A 286 -12.11 3.20 -12.06
C HIS A 286 -13.36 2.33 -11.80
N ILE A 287 -13.22 1.33 -10.96
CA ILE A 287 -14.29 0.38 -10.61
C ILE A 287 -14.60 0.49 -9.12
N GLU A 288 -15.88 0.58 -8.77
CA GLU A 288 -16.34 0.55 -7.38
C GLU A 288 -16.05 -0.81 -6.71
N GLN A 289 -15.81 -0.77 -5.40
CA GLN A 289 -15.31 -1.89 -4.62
C GLN A 289 -16.18 -3.16 -4.73
N GLY A 290 -17.50 -3.05 -4.63
CA GLY A 290 -18.40 -4.21 -4.72
C GLY A 290 -18.39 -4.87 -6.11
N ARG A 291 -18.31 -4.07 -7.19
CA ARG A 291 -18.18 -4.57 -8.56
C ARG A 291 -16.80 -5.17 -8.81
N LEU A 292 -15.76 -4.61 -8.20
CA LEU A 292 -14.40 -5.14 -8.29
C LEU A 292 -14.32 -6.55 -7.68
N ALA A 293 -14.99 -6.80 -6.55
CA ALA A 293 -15.08 -8.12 -5.94
C ALA A 293 -15.69 -9.16 -6.90
N SER A 294 -16.73 -8.81 -7.66
CA SER A 294 -17.32 -9.68 -8.69
C SER A 294 -16.36 -9.93 -9.85
N LEU A 295 -15.57 -8.92 -10.24
CA LEU A 295 -14.55 -9.09 -11.28
C LEU A 295 -13.44 -10.06 -10.83
N TYR A 296 -13.04 -10.02 -9.56
CA TYR A 296 -12.09 -11.00 -9.03
C TYR A 296 -12.66 -12.42 -9.13
N SER A 297 -13.85 -12.65 -8.59
CA SER A 297 -14.45 -14.00 -8.49
C SER A 297 -14.72 -14.67 -9.84
N ASN A 298 -14.92 -13.89 -10.91
CA ASN A 298 -15.19 -14.40 -12.25
C ASN A 298 -13.96 -14.45 -13.15
N ALA A 299 -12.78 -14.03 -12.68
CA ALA A 299 -11.55 -14.06 -13.45
C ALA A 299 -10.92 -15.45 -13.48
N VAL A 300 -10.30 -15.82 -14.60
CA VAL A 300 -9.45 -17.02 -14.70
C VAL A 300 -8.27 -16.93 -13.74
N ALA A 301 -7.63 -15.77 -13.69
CA ALA A 301 -6.62 -15.40 -12.70
C ALA A 301 -6.47 -13.88 -12.68
N VAL A 302 -5.90 -13.37 -11.56
CA VAL A 302 -5.50 -11.96 -11.42
C VAL A 302 -4.03 -11.82 -11.77
N LEU A 303 -3.71 -10.82 -12.60
CA LEU A 303 -2.37 -10.57 -13.10
C LEU A 303 -1.69 -9.45 -12.32
N VAL A 304 -0.50 -9.71 -11.78
CA VAL A 304 0.27 -8.75 -10.97
C VAL A 304 1.68 -8.59 -11.55
N PRO A 305 1.83 -7.81 -12.65
CA PRO A 305 3.06 -7.75 -13.44
C PRO A 305 4.08 -6.71 -12.94
N SER A 306 3.95 -6.17 -11.72
CA SER A 306 4.77 -5.06 -11.22
C SER A 306 6.26 -5.27 -11.44
N VAL A 307 6.92 -4.30 -12.10
CA VAL A 307 8.36 -4.33 -12.40
C VAL A 307 9.20 -3.70 -11.29
N ALA A 308 8.58 -2.93 -10.38
CA ALA A 308 9.18 -2.41 -9.17
C ALA A 308 8.92 -3.33 -7.97
N TYR A 309 9.64 -3.10 -6.88
CA TYR A 309 9.36 -3.77 -5.61
C TYR A 309 8.06 -3.23 -4.99
N GLU A 310 7.11 -4.11 -4.79
CA GLU A 310 5.92 -3.84 -3.96
C GLU A 310 6.27 -4.06 -2.49
N VAL A 311 5.75 -3.23 -1.61
CA VAL A 311 5.87 -3.48 -0.17
C VAL A 311 4.87 -4.55 0.26
N PHE A 312 3.61 -4.37 -0.14
CA PHE A 312 2.56 -5.39 0.05
C PHE A 312 1.43 -5.16 -0.96
N PRO A 313 1.28 -6.03 -1.95
CA PRO A 313 0.28 -5.88 -3.00
C PRO A 313 -1.10 -6.36 -2.53
N LEU A 314 -1.95 -5.45 -2.05
CA LEU A 314 -3.31 -5.78 -1.57
C LEU A 314 -4.14 -6.52 -2.62
N VAL A 315 -3.92 -6.24 -3.90
CA VAL A 315 -4.60 -6.92 -5.03
C VAL A 315 -4.46 -8.44 -4.97
N ILE A 316 -3.36 -8.98 -4.45
CA ILE A 316 -3.20 -10.43 -4.25
C ILE A 316 -4.14 -10.93 -3.14
N LEU A 317 -4.27 -10.18 -2.04
CA LEU A 317 -5.19 -10.57 -0.97
C LEU A 317 -6.65 -10.46 -1.39
N GLU A 318 -7.00 -9.45 -2.19
CA GLU A 318 -8.33 -9.28 -2.78
C GLU A 318 -8.68 -10.48 -3.68
N SER A 319 -7.72 -10.92 -4.51
CA SER A 319 -7.84 -12.12 -5.31
C SER A 319 -8.03 -13.37 -4.47
N PHE A 320 -7.22 -13.56 -3.44
CA PHE A 320 -7.31 -14.72 -2.54
C PHE A 320 -8.59 -14.73 -1.71
N ALA A 321 -9.06 -13.56 -1.26
CA ALA A 321 -10.36 -13.46 -0.58
C ALA A 321 -11.52 -13.92 -1.48
N ALA A 322 -11.41 -13.70 -2.80
CA ALA A 322 -12.33 -14.16 -3.82
C ALA A 322 -12.08 -15.63 -4.28
N ALA A 323 -11.13 -16.34 -3.66
CA ALA A 323 -10.67 -17.66 -4.07
C ALA A 323 -10.16 -17.73 -5.53
N THR A 324 -9.66 -16.63 -6.06
CA THR A 324 -9.13 -16.52 -7.42
C THR A 324 -7.60 -16.61 -7.38
N PRO A 325 -6.97 -17.46 -8.20
CA PRO A 325 -5.52 -17.57 -8.25
C PRO A 325 -4.87 -16.33 -8.88
N VAL A 326 -3.57 -16.15 -8.64
CA VAL A 326 -2.81 -15.06 -9.23
C VAL A 326 -1.73 -15.57 -10.17
N ILE A 327 -1.37 -14.76 -11.17
CA ILE A 327 -0.13 -14.88 -11.94
C ILE A 327 0.67 -13.60 -11.67
N ALA A 328 1.75 -13.71 -10.93
CA ALA A 328 2.51 -12.56 -10.46
C ALA A 328 3.96 -12.60 -10.96
N ARG A 329 4.57 -11.41 -11.14
CA ARG A 329 5.99 -11.35 -11.44
C ARG A 329 6.81 -11.92 -10.27
N ASN A 330 7.80 -12.74 -10.57
CA ASN A 330 8.73 -13.33 -9.61
C ASN A 330 9.66 -12.24 -9.03
N ARG A 331 9.12 -11.45 -8.07
CA ARG A 331 9.86 -10.29 -7.53
C ARG A 331 9.45 -9.94 -6.11
N GLY A 332 10.44 -9.90 -5.21
CA GLY A 332 10.29 -9.35 -3.87
C GLY A 332 9.09 -9.91 -3.10
N SER A 333 8.26 -9.02 -2.56
CA SER A 333 7.07 -9.40 -1.81
C SER A 333 6.01 -10.15 -2.64
N LEU A 334 5.96 -9.94 -3.97
CA LEU A 334 5.08 -10.72 -4.85
C LEU A 334 5.43 -12.21 -4.79
N ALA A 335 6.71 -12.51 -5.00
CA ALA A 335 7.21 -13.89 -4.95
C ALA A 335 7.03 -14.51 -3.56
N GLU A 336 7.33 -13.76 -2.50
CA GLU A 336 7.14 -14.23 -1.12
C GLU A 336 5.69 -14.63 -0.83
N ILE A 337 4.72 -13.76 -1.18
CA ILE A 337 3.30 -14.01 -0.89
C ILE A 337 2.78 -15.21 -1.70
N VAL A 338 3.13 -15.29 -3.00
CA VAL A 338 2.69 -16.40 -3.86
C VAL A 338 3.30 -17.73 -3.40
N ASN A 339 4.59 -17.76 -3.08
CA ASN A 339 5.25 -18.96 -2.58
C ASN A 339 4.71 -19.40 -1.21
N THR A 340 4.44 -18.43 -0.32
CA THR A 340 3.89 -18.73 1.01
C THR A 340 2.47 -19.25 0.97
N SER A 341 1.65 -18.75 0.05
CA SER A 341 0.23 -19.12 -0.08
C SER A 341 -0.01 -20.33 -0.96
N GLN A 342 0.93 -20.64 -1.87
CA GLN A 342 0.70 -21.59 -2.98
C GLN A 342 -0.56 -21.24 -3.79
N GLY A 343 -0.91 -19.92 -3.84
CA GLY A 343 -2.15 -19.42 -4.44
C GLY A 343 -1.99 -18.90 -5.87
N GLY A 344 -0.89 -19.24 -6.55
CA GLY A 344 -0.66 -18.74 -7.91
C GLY A 344 0.60 -19.23 -8.55
N LEU A 345 0.92 -18.64 -9.70
CA LEU A 345 2.12 -18.92 -10.50
C LEU A 345 3.00 -17.66 -10.56
N LEU A 346 4.32 -17.86 -10.64
CA LEU A 346 5.29 -16.78 -10.77
C LEU A 346 5.91 -16.79 -12.16
N PHE A 347 6.16 -15.61 -12.74
CA PHE A 347 6.81 -15.48 -14.04
C PHE A 347 7.95 -14.46 -14.00
N ASP A 348 9.00 -14.71 -14.75
CA ASP A 348 10.14 -13.81 -14.91
C ASP A 348 10.06 -13.01 -16.21
N ASP A 349 9.55 -13.63 -17.29
CA ASP A 349 9.45 -13.01 -18.60
C ASP A 349 8.06 -13.21 -19.27
N ARG A 350 7.92 -12.67 -20.49
CA ARG A 350 6.66 -12.72 -21.23
C ARG A 350 6.32 -14.10 -21.79
N ASN A 351 7.30 -14.96 -21.99
CA ASN A 351 7.07 -16.32 -22.49
C ASN A 351 6.47 -17.17 -21.37
N GLU A 352 7.07 -17.13 -20.17
CA GLU A 352 6.52 -17.78 -18.98
C GLU A 352 5.11 -17.25 -18.64
N LEU A 353 4.90 -15.92 -18.73
CA LEU A 353 3.58 -15.35 -18.57
C LEU A 353 2.57 -15.98 -19.55
N ARG A 354 2.92 -16.09 -20.83
CA ARG A 354 2.07 -16.71 -21.85
C ARG A 354 1.77 -18.17 -21.52
N ASP A 355 2.78 -18.95 -21.15
CA ASP A 355 2.61 -20.35 -20.79
C ASP A 355 1.69 -20.52 -19.58
N HIS A 356 1.81 -19.64 -18.60
CA HIS A 356 0.92 -19.63 -17.43
C HIS A 356 -0.52 -19.23 -17.78
N LEU A 357 -0.73 -18.27 -18.68
CA LEU A 357 -2.07 -17.95 -19.19
C LEU A 357 -2.72 -19.17 -19.85
N GLN A 358 -1.96 -19.90 -20.71
CA GLN A 358 -2.45 -21.11 -21.39
C GLN A 358 -2.79 -22.20 -20.38
N ARG A 359 -1.89 -22.48 -19.42
CA ARG A 359 -2.12 -23.49 -18.37
C ARG A 359 -3.35 -23.16 -17.54
N MET A 360 -3.46 -21.92 -17.06
CA MET A 360 -4.62 -21.49 -16.27
C MET A 360 -5.93 -21.54 -17.04
N GLN A 361 -5.92 -21.32 -18.35
CA GLN A 361 -7.12 -21.41 -19.18
C GLN A 361 -7.51 -22.85 -19.48
N ALA A 362 -6.54 -23.72 -19.71
CA ALA A 362 -6.76 -25.10 -20.13
C ALA A 362 -7.09 -26.05 -18.96
N ASP A 363 -6.64 -25.73 -17.74
CA ASP A 363 -6.71 -26.61 -16.56
C ASP A 363 -7.57 -26.00 -15.44
N PRO A 364 -8.88 -26.30 -15.40
CA PRO A 364 -9.76 -25.85 -14.32
C PRO A 364 -9.36 -26.36 -12.93
N ASP A 365 -8.88 -27.60 -12.84
CA ASP A 365 -8.48 -28.21 -11.56
C ASP A 365 -7.27 -27.48 -10.97
N LEU A 366 -6.30 -27.09 -11.80
CA LEU A 366 -5.18 -26.25 -11.39
C LEU A 366 -5.67 -24.91 -10.82
N ARG A 367 -6.61 -24.23 -11.51
CA ARG A 367 -7.18 -22.96 -11.04
C ARG A 367 -7.85 -23.10 -9.68
N ASP A 368 -8.69 -24.12 -9.55
CA ASP A 368 -9.43 -24.37 -8.31
C ASP A 368 -8.50 -24.74 -7.16
N ASN A 369 -7.45 -25.51 -7.41
CA ASN A 369 -6.45 -25.87 -6.41
C ASN A 369 -5.67 -24.65 -5.93
N LEU A 370 -5.15 -23.83 -6.84
CA LEU A 370 -4.42 -22.61 -6.51
C LEU A 370 -5.33 -21.59 -5.83
N GLY A 371 -6.56 -21.40 -6.32
CA GLY A 371 -7.55 -20.52 -5.72
C GLY A 371 -7.89 -20.90 -4.28
N ARG A 372 -8.12 -22.20 -4.01
CA ARG A 372 -8.36 -22.72 -2.65
C ARG A 372 -7.15 -22.53 -1.74
N SER A 373 -5.94 -22.79 -2.24
CA SER A 373 -4.70 -22.58 -1.47
C SER A 373 -4.52 -21.11 -1.09
N GLY A 374 -4.70 -20.19 -2.05
CA GLY A 374 -4.65 -18.76 -1.79
C GLY A 374 -5.69 -18.31 -0.78
N HIS A 375 -6.94 -18.77 -0.91
CA HIS A 375 -8.01 -18.44 0.03
C HIS A 375 -7.75 -18.99 1.44
N ALA A 376 -7.27 -20.21 1.58
CA ALA A 376 -6.89 -20.77 2.87
C ALA A 376 -5.79 -19.96 3.54
N ALA A 377 -4.73 -19.61 2.79
CA ALA A 377 -3.63 -18.77 3.30
C ALA A 377 -4.12 -17.37 3.72
N TRP A 378 -5.03 -16.75 2.93
CA TRP A 378 -5.64 -15.48 3.31
C TRP A 378 -6.40 -15.58 4.63
N ARG A 379 -7.23 -16.60 4.81
CA ARG A 379 -7.98 -16.80 6.04
C ARG A 379 -7.09 -17.01 7.27
N GLU A 380 -5.98 -17.71 7.12
CA GLU A 380 -5.05 -18.03 8.22
C GLU A 380 -4.12 -16.88 8.59
N ARG A 381 -3.81 -15.98 7.65
CA ARG A 381 -2.70 -15.05 7.80
C ARG A 381 -3.06 -13.59 7.62
N TRP A 382 -4.04 -13.25 6.75
CA TRP A 382 -4.21 -11.91 6.20
C TRP A 382 -5.63 -11.34 6.35
N THR A 383 -6.41 -11.86 7.28
CA THR A 383 -7.68 -11.24 7.69
C THR A 383 -7.42 -10.15 8.73
N LEU A 384 -8.33 -9.17 8.81
CA LEU A 384 -8.26 -8.10 9.82
C LEU A 384 -8.20 -8.67 11.24
N LYS A 385 -8.96 -9.73 11.53
CA LYS A 385 -8.97 -10.38 12.86
C LYS A 385 -7.58 -10.89 13.23
N ILE A 386 -6.93 -11.65 12.35
CA ILE A 386 -5.59 -12.22 12.59
C ILE A 386 -4.53 -11.10 12.75
N HIS A 387 -4.61 -10.09 11.88
CA HIS A 387 -3.72 -8.92 11.98
C HIS A 387 -3.88 -8.22 13.33
N LEU A 388 -5.12 -7.93 13.72
CA LEU A 388 -5.42 -7.20 14.95
C LEU A 388 -4.97 -7.98 16.20
N ASP A 389 -5.20 -9.29 16.25
CA ASP A 389 -4.78 -10.13 17.37
C ASP A 389 -3.25 -10.12 17.52
N ARG A 390 -2.50 -10.26 16.42
CA ARG A 390 -1.02 -10.19 16.41
C ARG A 390 -0.50 -8.78 16.72
N TYR A 391 -1.17 -7.76 16.22
CA TYR A 391 -0.83 -6.36 16.47
C TYR A 391 -0.97 -6.02 17.96
N LEU A 392 -2.08 -6.39 18.58
CA LEU A 392 -2.32 -6.12 20.00
C LEU A 392 -1.34 -6.89 20.90
N ALA A 393 -1.02 -8.14 20.57
CA ALA A 393 -0.01 -8.91 21.30
C ALA A 393 1.37 -8.24 21.25
N LEU A 394 1.77 -7.71 20.08
CA LEU A 394 3.01 -6.96 19.93
C LEU A 394 2.98 -5.63 20.73
N VAL A 395 1.86 -4.91 20.71
CA VAL A 395 1.68 -3.69 21.48
C VAL A 395 1.85 -3.97 22.98
N ASP A 396 1.24 -5.02 23.49
CA ASP A 396 1.33 -5.39 24.92
C ASP A 396 2.78 -5.76 25.31
N GLU A 397 3.50 -6.52 24.44
CA GLU A 397 4.95 -6.80 24.60
C GLU A 397 5.74 -5.50 24.74
N LEU A 398 5.57 -4.55 23.82
CA LEU A 398 6.35 -3.31 23.79
C LEU A 398 5.99 -2.35 24.94
N ILE A 399 4.73 -2.30 25.37
CA ILE A 399 4.32 -1.53 26.55
C ILE A 399 4.97 -2.12 27.80
N ALA A 400 4.99 -3.45 27.95
CA ALA A 400 5.65 -4.11 29.07
C ALA A 400 7.18 -3.87 29.07
N GLU A 401 7.83 -3.93 27.90
CA GLU A 401 9.26 -3.60 27.75
C GLU A 401 9.57 -2.15 28.18
N LYS A 402 8.74 -1.20 27.80
CA LYS A 402 8.94 0.22 28.09
C LYS A 402 8.73 0.59 29.57
N ARG A 403 7.96 -0.20 30.32
CA ARG A 403 7.70 0.00 31.75
C ARG A 403 8.78 -0.58 32.67
N ARG A 404 9.67 -1.43 32.13
CA ARG A 404 10.85 -1.98 32.82
C ARG A 404 12.03 -1.00 32.77
#